data_af4a80c70e3ce96ae76dc18e6c670d35
#
_entry.id   af4a80c70e3ce96ae76dc18e6c670d35
#
_cell.length_a   1.000
_cell.length_b   1.000
_cell.length_c   1.000
_cell.angle_alpha   90.00
_cell.angle_beta   90.00
_cell.angle_gamma   90.00
#
_symmetry.space_group_name_H-M   'P 1'
#
loop_
_entity.id
_entity.type
_entity.pdbx_description
1 polymer ?
#
loop_
_entity_poly.entity_id
_entity_poly.type
_entity_poly.pdbx_seq_one_letter_code
_entity_poly.pdbx_strand_id
1 'polypeptide(L)'
;MTGVQTCALPIFIKKVEALKGKNAELDAVIDKYLETKANTKANDQPTKDLIAALEACGCDESKEILKDKQYLAKKSFWIFGGDGWAYDIGYGGLDHVLASGHDVNVMVFDTEMYSNTGGQASKASNIGEVCQFAAAGKEISKKSLAEICMTYGYIYVAQIALGANMAQAVKAIAEAEAYPGPSIIIGYAPCELHGVKGGMTNCQNEMKKAVEAGYWNLFTFNPALKAQGKNPFTLTSKAGDMSKYQDFLNNETRYSRLARAFPERAQDLFNKNQKAAEDRYEHLTRLVDLYK
;
A
#
# COMPACT_ATOMS: atom_id res chain seq x y z
N MET A 1 13.28 15.66 -4.36
CA MET A 1 13.69 15.03 -5.63
C MET A 1 12.52 14.54 -6.50
N THR A 2 11.37 14.20 -5.94
CA THR A 2 10.20 13.71 -6.70
C THR A 2 9.56 14.74 -7.62
N GLY A 3 9.51 16.03 -7.24
CA GLY A 3 8.87 17.07 -8.06
C GLY A 3 9.52 17.34 -9.42
N VAL A 4 10.84 17.13 -9.55
CA VAL A 4 11.57 17.37 -10.81
C VAL A 4 11.27 16.26 -11.84
N GLN A 5 11.09 15.02 -11.40
CA GLN A 5 10.87 13.89 -12.32
C GLN A 5 9.42 13.77 -12.81
N THR A 6 8.44 14.09 -11.98
CA THR A 6 7.02 14.13 -12.41
C THR A 6 6.75 15.24 -13.41
N CYS A 7 7.52 16.35 -13.39
CA CYS A 7 7.45 17.40 -14.39
C CYS A 7 8.28 17.10 -15.64
N ALA A 8 9.33 16.30 -15.57
CA ALA A 8 10.22 16.01 -16.69
C ALA A 8 9.51 15.17 -17.78
N LEU A 9 8.85 14.10 -17.43
CA LEU A 9 8.24 13.18 -18.41
C LEU A 9 7.22 13.89 -19.34
N PRO A 10 6.27 14.71 -18.87
CA PRO A 10 5.38 15.47 -19.77
C PRO A 10 6.12 16.42 -20.73
N ILE A 11 7.25 17.01 -20.29
CA ILE A 11 8.08 17.87 -21.11
C ILE A 11 8.76 17.05 -22.19
N PHE A 12 9.35 15.88 -21.82
CA PHE A 12 9.99 14.97 -22.77
C PHE A 12 9.00 14.39 -23.78
N ILE A 13 7.79 14.03 -23.35
CA ILE A 13 6.73 13.56 -24.26
C ILE A 13 6.43 14.61 -25.31
N LYS A 14 6.25 15.89 -24.93
CA LYS A 14 6.03 16.98 -25.88
C LYS A 14 7.19 17.17 -26.85
N LYS A 15 8.45 17.07 -26.36
CA LYS A 15 9.64 17.14 -27.21
C LYS A 15 9.70 15.98 -28.22
N VAL A 16 9.36 14.76 -27.79
CA VAL A 16 9.29 13.57 -28.64
C VAL A 16 8.17 13.71 -29.68
N GLU A 17 6.99 14.14 -29.27
CA GLU A 17 5.86 14.40 -30.19
C GLU A 17 6.20 15.45 -31.25
N ALA A 18 6.96 16.49 -30.91
CA ALA A 18 7.37 17.54 -31.82
C ALA A 18 8.35 17.06 -32.92
N LEU A 19 8.95 15.87 -32.78
CA LEU A 19 9.79 15.27 -33.80
C LEU A 19 9.03 14.59 -34.94
N LYS A 20 7.71 14.34 -34.76
CA LYS A 20 6.86 13.73 -35.78
C LYS A 20 6.83 14.55 -37.07
N GLY A 21 6.72 13.84 -38.20
CA GLY A 21 6.66 14.43 -39.52
C GLY A 21 8.02 14.60 -40.18
N LYS A 22 9.13 14.23 -39.53
CA LYS A 22 10.47 14.29 -40.09
C LYS A 22 10.84 13.05 -40.90
N ASN A 23 10.43 11.86 -40.43
CA ASN A 23 10.73 10.57 -41.03
C ASN A 23 9.69 9.54 -40.62
N ALA A 24 9.12 8.79 -41.58
CA ALA A 24 8.08 7.80 -41.33
C ALA A 24 8.53 6.66 -40.39
N GLU A 25 9.80 6.24 -40.44
CA GLU A 25 10.31 5.22 -39.52
C GLU A 25 10.38 5.76 -38.07
N LEU A 26 10.89 6.98 -37.91
CA LEU A 26 10.93 7.63 -36.60
C LEU A 26 9.51 7.85 -36.04
N ASP A 27 8.55 8.26 -36.88
CA ASP A 27 7.17 8.47 -36.50
C ASP A 27 6.54 7.18 -35.97
N ALA A 28 6.77 6.05 -36.62
CA ALA A 28 6.27 4.74 -36.17
C ALA A 28 6.83 4.34 -34.79
N VAL A 29 8.10 4.61 -34.54
CA VAL A 29 8.75 4.33 -33.25
C VAL A 29 8.20 5.27 -32.16
N ILE A 30 8.02 6.55 -32.48
CA ILE A 30 7.42 7.52 -31.57
C ILE A 30 5.99 7.12 -31.22
N ASP A 31 5.18 6.69 -32.18
CA ASP A 31 3.80 6.26 -31.93
C ASP A 31 3.76 5.07 -30.97
N LYS A 32 4.62 4.06 -31.19
CA LYS A 32 4.70 2.89 -30.32
C LYS A 32 5.15 3.24 -28.89
N TYR A 33 6.10 4.15 -28.76
CA TYR A 33 6.54 4.66 -27.47
C TYR A 33 5.38 5.39 -26.74
N LEU A 34 4.67 6.29 -27.42
CA LEU A 34 3.57 7.05 -26.85
C LEU A 34 2.39 6.16 -26.44
N GLU A 35 2.08 5.13 -27.25
CA GLU A 35 1.04 4.15 -26.92
C GLU A 35 1.33 3.40 -25.61
N THR A 36 2.61 3.09 -25.36
CA THR A 36 3.02 2.22 -24.23
C THR A 36 3.52 2.99 -23.00
N LYS A 37 3.71 4.30 -23.10
CA LYS A 37 4.37 5.15 -22.08
C LYS A 37 3.81 5.03 -20.65
N ALA A 38 2.53 4.66 -20.50
CA ALA A 38 1.89 4.50 -19.20
C ALA A 38 2.14 3.13 -18.54
N ASN A 39 2.69 2.16 -19.26
CA ASN A 39 2.93 0.80 -18.77
C ASN A 39 4.42 0.49 -18.76
N THR A 40 5.01 0.34 -17.56
CA THR A 40 6.46 0.12 -17.38
C THR A 40 6.98 -1.07 -18.19
N LYS A 41 6.30 -2.21 -18.14
CA LYS A 41 6.74 -3.43 -18.85
C LYS A 41 6.59 -3.31 -20.37
N ALA A 42 5.45 -2.76 -20.83
CA ALA A 42 5.19 -2.59 -22.26
C ALA A 42 6.07 -1.51 -22.89
N ASN A 43 6.51 -0.52 -22.09
CA ASN A 43 7.32 0.62 -22.56
C ASN A 43 8.83 0.34 -22.58
N ASP A 44 9.32 -0.75 -22.03
CA ASP A 44 10.78 -1.03 -21.95
C ASP A 44 11.42 -1.12 -23.33
N GLN A 45 10.90 -1.99 -24.22
CA GLN A 45 11.43 -2.13 -25.57
C GLN A 45 11.17 -0.89 -26.44
N PRO A 46 9.93 -0.31 -26.50
CA PRO A 46 9.70 0.92 -27.24
C PRO A 46 10.57 2.10 -26.80
N THR A 47 10.95 2.19 -25.54
CA THR A 47 11.90 3.22 -25.07
C THR A 47 13.31 2.98 -25.64
N LYS A 48 13.77 1.73 -25.69
CA LYS A 48 15.07 1.38 -26.29
C LYS A 48 15.09 1.66 -27.78
N ASP A 49 14.01 1.30 -28.48
CA ASP A 49 13.84 1.54 -29.91
C ASP A 49 13.80 3.04 -30.21
N LEU A 50 13.11 3.84 -29.38
CA LEU A 50 13.09 5.29 -29.50
C LEU A 50 14.50 5.89 -29.32
N ILE A 51 15.26 5.46 -28.31
CA ILE A 51 16.62 5.94 -28.09
C ILE A 51 17.49 5.64 -29.31
N ALA A 52 17.43 4.42 -29.86
CA ALA A 52 18.17 4.04 -31.04
C ALA A 52 17.79 4.89 -32.28
N ALA A 53 16.49 5.13 -32.48
CA ALA A 53 15.99 5.96 -33.56
C ALA A 53 16.42 7.44 -33.44
N LEU A 54 16.42 7.98 -32.19
CA LEU A 54 16.90 9.33 -31.90
C LEU A 54 18.42 9.46 -32.13
N GLU A 55 19.22 8.43 -31.79
CA GLU A 55 20.66 8.38 -32.07
C GLU A 55 20.91 8.33 -33.57
N ALA A 56 20.13 7.56 -34.32
CA ALA A 56 20.23 7.47 -35.79
C ALA A 56 19.80 8.76 -36.49
N CYS A 57 18.78 9.46 -36.02
CA CYS A 57 18.32 10.72 -36.57
C CYS A 57 19.39 11.82 -36.51
N GLY A 58 20.12 11.92 -35.41
CA GLY A 58 21.24 12.83 -35.18
C GLY A 58 20.94 14.31 -35.32
N CYS A 59 19.65 14.73 -35.42
CA CYS A 59 19.25 16.14 -35.48
C CYS A 59 19.42 16.80 -34.09
N ASP A 60 19.43 18.14 -34.06
CA ASP A 60 19.75 18.86 -32.82
C ASP A 60 18.69 18.64 -31.73
N GLU A 61 17.44 18.49 -32.10
CA GLU A 61 16.36 18.17 -31.19
C GLU A 61 16.51 16.75 -30.60
N SER A 62 16.92 15.75 -31.43
CA SER A 62 17.24 14.40 -30.95
C SER A 62 18.38 14.41 -29.97
N LYS A 63 19.46 15.13 -30.27
CA LYS A 63 20.60 15.29 -29.36
C LYS A 63 20.21 15.92 -28.04
N GLU A 64 19.31 16.90 -28.07
CA GLU A 64 18.80 17.55 -26.85
C GLU A 64 18.00 16.56 -25.99
N ILE A 65 17.13 15.74 -26.58
CA ILE A 65 16.39 14.70 -25.86
C ILE A 65 17.33 13.64 -25.29
N LEU A 66 18.34 13.22 -26.05
CA LEU A 66 19.30 12.20 -25.66
C LEU A 66 20.19 12.59 -24.47
N LYS A 67 20.39 13.89 -24.19
CA LYS A 67 21.12 14.34 -23.00
C LYS A 67 20.47 13.81 -21.71
N ASP A 68 19.16 13.65 -21.75
CA ASP A 68 18.33 13.26 -20.60
C ASP A 68 17.56 11.96 -20.85
N LYS A 69 18.11 11.07 -21.72
CA LYS A 69 17.46 9.82 -22.13
C LYS A 69 17.00 8.92 -21.00
N GLN A 70 17.62 9.04 -19.81
CA GLN A 70 17.20 8.31 -18.61
C GLN A 70 15.79 8.65 -18.13
N TYR A 71 15.19 9.75 -18.59
CA TYR A 71 13.81 10.16 -18.26
C TYR A 71 12.77 9.71 -19.29
N LEU A 72 13.16 9.07 -20.39
CA LEU A 72 12.23 8.54 -21.40
C LEU A 72 11.50 7.28 -20.88
N ALA A 73 12.18 6.42 -20.14
CA ALA A 73 11.54 5.26 -19.53
C ALA A 73 10.62 5.67 -18.37
N LYS A 74 9.45 5.04 -18.29
CA LYS A 74 8.58 5.20 -17.11
C LYS A 74 9.35 4.83 -15.84
N LYS A 75 9.34 5.71 -14.85
CA LYS A 75 9.92 5.46 -13.53
C LYS A 75 8.84 5.00 -12.57
N SER A 76 9.22 4.09 -11.69
CA SER A 76 8.42 3.68 -10.55
C SER A 76 8.87 4.45 -9.30
N PHE A 77 7.91 5.02 -8.58
CA PHE A 77 8.18 5.79 -7.36
C PHE A 77 7.48 5.13 -6.19
N TRP A 78 8.28 4.74 -5.20
CA TRP A 78 7.80 4.12 -3.99
C TRP A 78 8.18 4.93 -2.75
N ILE A 79 7.21 5.12 -1.87
CA ILE A 79 7.39 5.67 -0.53
C ILE A 79 7.18 4.55 0.47
N PHE A 80 8.15 4.32 1.34
CA PHE A 80 8.06 3.31 2.40
C PHE A 80 8.03 4.00 3.75
N GLY A 81 7.14 3.58 4.64
CA GLY A 81 7.06 4.11 5.99
C GLY A 81 6.28 3.23 6.95
N GLY A 82 6.44 3.48 8.25
CA GLY A 82 5.71 2.81 9.32
C GLY A 82 4.37 3.47 9.63
N ASP A 83 3.59 2.81 10.49
CA ASP A 83 2.27 3.29 10.90
C ASP A 83 2.32 4.61 11.68
N GLY A 84 3.30 4.83 12.55
CA GLY A 84 3.44 6.10 13.25
C GLY A 84 3.59 7.30 12.30
N TRP A 85 4.29 7.10 11.17
CA TRP A 85 4.32 8.10 10.10
C TRP A 85 2.96 8.20 9.39
N ALA A 86 2.44 7.08 8.88
CA ALA A 86 1.28 7.09 7.99
C ALA A 86 -0.03 7.45 8.69
N TYR A 87 -0.21 7.04 9.95
CA TYR A 87 -1.45 7.25 10.71
C TYR A 87 -1.44 8.55 11.52
N ASP A 88 -0.26 9.07 11.87
CA ASP A 88 -0.08 10.17 12.83
C ASP A 88 0.74 11.32 12.25
N ILE A 89 2.07 11.32 12.49
CA ILE A 89 2.92 12.52 12.27
C ILE A 89 3.08 12.91 10.80
N GLY A 90 3.01 11.96 9.89
CA GLY A 90 3.14 12.19 8.44
C GLY A 90 1.81 12.15 7.68
N TYR A 91 0.68 11.94 8.40
CA TYR A 91 -0.62 11.73 7.75
C TYR A 91 -1.03 12.87 6.82
N GLY A 92 -0.86 14.12 7.23
CA GLY A 92 -1.19 15.27 6.38
C GLY A 92 -0.37 15.33 5.08
N GLY A 93 0.92 14.97 5.15
CA GLY A 93 1.78 14.86 3.97
C GLY A 93 1.41 13.66 3.08
N LEU A 94 1.08 12.52 3.68
CA LEU A 94 0.61 11.34 2.97
C LEU A 94 -0.70 11.61 2.24
N ASP A 95 -1.67 12.24 2.92
CA ASP A 95 -2.94 12.66 2.37
C ASP A 95 -2.73 13.55 1.15
N HIS A 96 -1.87 14.57 1.26
CA HIS A 96 -1.53 15.47 0.15
C HIS A 96 -0.91 14.73 -1.04
N VAL A 97 0.00 13.78 -0.81
CA VAL A 97 0.60 12.96 -1.88
C VAL A 97 -0.46 12.15 -2.60
N LEU A 98 -1.35 11.49 -1.88
CA LEU A 98 -2.42 10.68 -2.45
C LEU A 98 -3.46 11.56 -3.18
N ALA A 99 -3.78 12.73 -2.63
CA ALA A 99 -4.68 13.71 -3.23
C ALA A 99 -4.14 14.33 -4.53
N SER A 100 -2.81 14.31 -4.74
CA SER A 100 -2.19 14.90 -5.92
C SER A 100 -2.52 14.16 -7.23
N GLY A 101 -2.99 12.92 -7.17
CA GLY A 101 -3.28 12.09 -8.34
C GLY A 101 -2.03 11.60 -9.10
N HIS A 102 -0.83 11.88 -8.60
CA HIS A 102 0.40 11.42 -9.23
C HIS A 102 0.59 9.91 -9.10
N ASP A 103 1.26 9.31 -10.08
CA ASP A 103 1.62 7.89 -10.09
C ASP A 103 2.77 7.63 -9.09
N VAL A 104 2.38 7.42 -7.85
CA VAL A 104 3.27 7.15 -6.70
C VAL A 104 2.68 6.01 -5.88
N ASN A 105 3.52 5.03 -5.58
CA ASN A 105 3.17 3.90 -4.75
C ASN A 105 3.60 4.14 -3.30
N VAL A 106 2.72 3.86 -2.36
CA VAL A 106 3.01 3.96 -0.93
C VAL A 106 2.91 2.57 -0.30
N MET A 107 3.95 2.16 0.42
CA MET A 107 3.94 0.95 1.25
C MET A 107 4.04 1.34 2.72
N VAL A 108 3.00 1.02 3.48
CA VAL A 108 2.95 1.21 4.93
C VAL A 108 3.23 -0.12 5.62
N PHE A 109 4.29 -0.16 6.43
CA PHE A 109 4.55 -1.26 7.35
C PHE A 109 3.80 -0.99 8.64
N ASP A 110 2.64 -1.65 8.78
CA ASP A 110 1.76 -1.44 9.92
C ASP A 110 2.21 -2.34 11.08
N THR A 111 3.04 -1.79 11.94
CA THR A 111 3.51 -2.42 13.18
C THR A 111 2.60 -2.11 14.36
N GLU A 112 1.54 -1.33 14.14
CA GLU A 112 0.52 -0.95 15.14
C GLU A 112 1.06 -0.14 16.34
N MET A 113 2.31 0.32 16.27
CA MET A 113 2.94 1.19 17.26
C MET A 113 4.15 1.92 16.68
N TYR A 114 4.63 2.97 17.36
CA TYR A 114 5.91 3.60 17.02
C TYR A 114 7.07 2.67 17.41
N SER A 115 7.54 1.82 16.49
CA SER A 115 8.57 0.82 16.78
C SER A 115 9.93 1.43 17.11
N ASN A 116 10.45 2.29 16.22
CA ASN A 116 11.82 2.82 16.31
C ASN A 116 12.07 3.69 17.55
N THR A 117 11.05 4.34 18.05
CA THR A 117 11.15 5.28 19.19
C THR A 117 10.88 4.62 20.54
N GLY A 118 10.51 3.34 20.57
CA GLY A 118 10.37 2.57 21.80
C GLY A 118 8.94 2.15 22.16
N GLY A 119 8.06 1.97 21.19
CA GLY A 119 6.76 1.33 21.39
C GLY A 119 5.67 2.26 21.93
N GLN A 120 5.60 3.50 21.45
CA GLN A 120 4.52 4.41 21.77
C GLN A 120 3.24 4.04 21.03
N ALA A 121 2.10 4.32 21.63
CA ALA A 121 0.81 4.15 20.97
C ALA A 121 0.69 5.04 19.74
N SER A 122 0.24 4.47 18.63
CA SER A 122 -0.15 5.21 17.43
C SER A 122 -1.68 5.12 17.24
N LYS A 123 -2.21 5.81 16.22
CA LYS A 123 -3.61 5.61 15.80
C LYS A 123 -3.83 4.25 15.13
N ALA A 124 -2.75 3.52 14.80
CA ALA A 124 -2.79 2.15 14.32
C ALA A 124 -2.87 1.12 15.46
N SER A 125 -2.54 1.48 16.70
CA SER A 125 -2.61 0.56 17.83
C SER A 125 -4.04 0.14 18.12
N ASN A 126 -4.26 -1.12 18.46
CA ASN A 126 -5.58 -1.70 18.71
C ASN A 126 -6.00 -1.60 20.17
N ILE A 127 -7.29 -1.88 20.43
CA ILE A 127 -7.87 -1.93 21.78
C ILE A 127 -7.14 -3.01 22.61
N GLY A 128 -6.80 -2.68 23.86
CA GLY A 128 -6.12 -3.59 24.78
C GLY A 128 -4.62 -3.72 24.58
N GLU A 129 -4.04 -3.10 23.56
CA GLU A 129 -2.61 -3.08 23.34
C GLU A 129 -1.91 -2.21 24.38
N VAL A 130 -0.86 -2.76 25.01
CA VAL A 130 -0.01 -2.06 25.97
C VAL A 130 1.15 -1.43 25.23
N CYS A 131 1.16 -0.10 25.19
CA CYS A 131 2.20 0.72 24.56
C CYS A 131 2.65 1.81 25.53
N GLN A 132 3.73 2.52 25.22
CA GLN A 132 4.02 3.80 25.87
C GLN A 132 2.84 4.75 25.66
N PHE A 133 2.45 5.48 26.69
CA PHE A 133 1.24 6.29 26.79
C PHE A 133 -0.09 5.53 26.81
N ALA A 134 -0.07 4.19 26.82
CA ALA A 134 -1.22 3.31 26.99
C ALA A 134 -0.87 2.10 27.88
N ALA A 135 -0.25 2.36 29.07
CA ALA A 135 0.25 1.32 29.97
C ALA A 135 -0.83 0.38 30.52
N ALA A 136 -2.06 0.87 30.63
CA ALA A 136 -3.24 0.10 31.07
C ALA A 136 -4.10 -0.41 29.88
N GLY A 137 -3.51 -0.52 28.70
CA GLY A 137 -4.18 -0.93 27.47
C GLY A 137 -4.91 0.22 26.77
N LYS A 138 -4.78 0.31 25.46
CA LYS A 138 -5.46 1.34 24.64
C LYS A 138 -6.97 1.06 24.62
N GLU A 139 -7.78 2.09 24.76
CA GLU A 139 -9.25 1.98 24.79
C GLU A 139 -9.92 2.21 23.44
N ILE A 140 -9.29 3.01 22.57
CA ILE A 140 -9.87 3.48 21.31
C ILE A 140 -9.43 2.55 20.17
N SER A 141 -10.37 2.26 19.28
CA SER A 141 -10.16 1.43 18.09
C SER A 141 -9.09 2.01 17.14
N LYS A 142 -8.48 1.13 16.39
CA LYS A 142 -7.55 1.45 15.30
C LYS A 142 -8.23 2.31 14.24
N LYS A 143 -7.52 3.35 13.77
CA LYS A 143 -7.91 4.16 12.60
C LYS A 143 -7.87 3.28 11.34
N SER A 144 -8.90 3.35 10.51
CA SER A 144 -8.89 2.68 9.20
C SER A 144 -8.29 3.59 8.14
N LEU A 145 -6.97 3.51 7.96
CA LEU A 145 -6.26 4.28 6.94
C LEU A 145 -6.67 3.86 5.52
N ALA A 146 -6.88 2.55 5.32
CA ALA A 146 -7.31 2.02 4.03
C ALA A 146 -8.65 2.62 3.57
N GLU A 147 -9.66 2.64 4.45
CA GLU A 147 -10.99 3.16 4.12
C GLU A 147 -10.95 4.67 3.88
N ILE A 148 -10.17 5.42 4.66
CA ILE A 148 -9.96 6.86 4.39
C ILE A 148 -9.41 7.06 2.97
N CYS A 149 -8.41 6.28 2.56
CA CYS A 149 -7.85 6.36 1.21
C CYS A 149 -8.87 5.94 0.13
N MET A 150 -9.74 4.95 0.41
CA MET A 150 -10.80 4.53 -0.51
C MET A 150 -11.82 5.64 -0.78
N THR A 151 -12.03 6.58 0.16
CA THR A 151 -12.99 7.69 -0.02
C THR A 151 -12.61 8.63 -1.17
N TYR A 152 -11.36 8.70 -1.57
CA TYR A 152 -10.93 9.44 -2.76
C TYR A 152 -11.51 8.87 -4.07
N GLY A 153 -11.84 7.58 -4.11
CA GLY A 153 -12.48 6.92 -5.25
C GLY A 153 -11.56 6.62 -6.45
N TYR A 154 -10.35 7.18 -6.48
CA TYR A 154 -9.36 6.98 -7.55
C TYR A 154 -8.02 6.42 -7.05
N ILE A 155 -7.85 6.17 -5.77
CA ILE A 155 -6.64 5.59 -5.19
C ILE A 155 -6.76 4.06 -5.20
N TYR A 156 -5.73 3.37 -5.71
CA TYR A 156 -5.61 1.93 -5.49
C TYR A 156 -5.25 1.66 -4.03
N VAL A 157 -6.00 0.79 -3.37
CA VAL A 157 -5.78 0.46 -1.95
C VAL A 157 -5.68 -1.05 -1.78
N ALA A 158 -4.67 -1.52 -1.05
CA ALA A 158 -4.57 -2.92 -0.67
C ALA A 158 -4.21 -3.08 0.81
N GLN A 159 -4.80 -4.08 1.46
CA GLN A 159 -4.40 -4.53 2.79
C GLN A 159 -3.90 -5.96 2.69
N ILE A 160 -2.66 -6.19 3.11
CA ILE A 160 -1.93 -7.44 2.90
C ILE A 160 -1.30 -7.97 4.19
N ALA A 161 -1.01 -9.28 4.20
CA ALA A 161 -0.14 -9.92 5.19
C ALA A 161 0.66 -11.02 4.48
N LEU A 162 1.94 -10.78 4.27
CA LEU A 162 2.82 -11.62 3.43
C LEU A 162 2.84 -13.07 3.90
N GLY A 163 2.98 -13.29 5.22
CA GLY A 163 3.00 -14.64 5.81
C GLY A 163 1.67 -15.37 5.77
N ALA A 164 0.55 -14.66 5.61
CA ALA A 164 -0.78 -15.26 5.50
C ALA A 164 -1.14 -15.62 4.07
N ASN A 165 -0.82 -14.76 3.09
CA ASN A 165 -1.12 -14.97 1.68
C ASN A 165 -0.12 -14.26 0.79
N MET A 166 0.98 -14.92 0.48
CA MET A 166 2.04 -14.39 -0.38
C MET A 166 1.55 -14.09 -1.80
N ALA A 167 0.68 -14.92 -2.34
CA ALA A 167 0.14 -14.72 -3.70
C ALA A 167 -0.69 -13.43 -3.80
N GLN A 168 -1.55 -13.16 -2.79
CA GLN A 168 -2.31 -11.91 -2.72
C GLN A 168 -1.39 -10.71 -2.55
N ALA A 169 -0.35 -10.80 -1.72
CA ALA A 169 0.59 -9.72 -1.49
C ALA A 169 1.38 -9.37 -2.77
N VAL A 170 1.93 -10.37 -3.47
CA VAL A 170 2.64 -10.17 -4.74
C VAL A 170 1.71 -9.59 -5.80
N LYS A 171 0.47 -10.09 -5.90
CA LYS A 171 -0.53 -9.56 -6.82
C LYS A 171 -0.86 -8.10 -6.53
N ALA A 172 -1.07 -7.73 -5.25
CA ALA A 172 -1.37 -6.36 -4.85
C ALA A 172 -0.22 -5.39 -5.20
N ILE A 173 1.04 -5.80 -4.99
CA ILE A 173 2.22 -5.01 -5.37
C ILE A 173 2.29 -4.82 -6.90
N ALA A 174 2.07 -5.89 -7.67
CA ALA A 174 2.08 -5.83 -9.13
C ALA A 174 0.93 -4.96 -9.69
N GLU A 175 -0.26 -5.03 -9.07
CA GLU A 175 -1.40 -4.20 -9.44
C GLU A 175 -1.16 -2.73 -9.11
N ALA A 176 -0.57 -2.42 -7.94
CA ALA A 176 -0.20 -1.06 -7.55
C ALA A 176 0.81 -0.45 -8.53
N GLU A 177 1.84 -1.22 -8.90
CA GLU A 177 2.86 -0.78 -9.87
C GLU A 177 2.27 -0.53 -11.27
N ALA A 178 1.27 -1.32 -11.66
CA ALA A 178 0.60 -1.18 -12.95
C ALA A 178 -0.51 -0.10 -12.95
N TYR A 179 -0.93 0.37 -11.78
CA TYR A 179 -2.01 1.35 -11.65
C TYR A 179 -1.53 2.75 -12.08
N PRO A 180 -2.23 3.43 -13.01
CA PRO A 180 -1.79 4.74 -13.52
C PRO A 180 -2.23 5.89 -12.62
N GLY A 181 -1.90 5.84 -11.34
CA GLY A 181 -2.28 6.82 -10.33
C GLY A 181 -1.72 6.47 -8.96
N PRO A 182 -2.11 7.20 -7.91
CA PRO A 182 -1.62 6.93 -6.57
C PRO A 182 -2.12 5.58 -6.05
N SER A 183 -1.23 4.85 -5.39
CA SER A 183 -1.57 3.61 -4.71
C SER A 183 -1.06 3.58 -3.28
N ILE A 184 -1.77 2.87 -2.41
CA ILE A 184 -1.34 2.59 -1.05
C ILE A 184 -1.54 1.13 -0.70
N ILE A 185 -0.50 0.49 -0.19
CA ILE A 185 -0.52 -0.87 0.33
C ILE A 185 -0.21 -0.81 1.82
N ILE A 186 -1.07 -1.41 2.63
CA ILE A 186 -0.91 -1.49 4.08
C ILE A 186 -0.62 -2.94 4.45
N GLY A 187 0.61 -3.21 4.87
CA GLY A 187 1.07 -4.55 5.22
C GLY A 187 1.17 -4.73 6.73
N TYR A 188 0.50 -5.77 7.27
CA TYR A 188 0.71 -6.16 8.66
C TYR A 188 2.16 -6.60 8.87
N ALA A 189 2.84 -5.95 9.81
CA ALA A 189 4.27 -6.12 10.03
C ALA A 189 4.58 -6.36 11.53
N PRO A 190 4.51 -7.61 12.03
CA PRO A 190 4.94 -7.90 13.38
C PRO A 190 6.38 -7.41 13.62
N CYS A 191 6.63 -6.78 14.75
CA CYS A 191 7.96 -6.31 15.15
C CYS A 191 8.36 -6.92 16.51
N GLU A 192 9.60 -6.73 16.93
CA GLU A 192 10.11 -7.22 18.21
C GLU A 192 9.34 -6.71 19.42
N LEU A 193 8.80 -5.48 19.34
CA LEU A 193 8.02 -4.87 20.42
C LEU A 193 6.66 -5.53 20.63
N HIS A 194 6.13 -6.27 19.64
CA HIS A 194 4.95 -7.12 19.84
C HIS A 194 5.23 -8.24 20.87
N GLY A 195 6.49 -8.68 20.97
CA GLY A 195 6.87 -9.76 21.88
C GLY A 195 6.18 -11.07 21.53
N VAL A 196 6.25 -11.44 20.24
CA VAL A 196 5.70 -12.70 19.71
C VAL A 196 6.35 -13.88 20.40
N LYS A 197 5.55 -14.82 20.93
CA LYS A 197 6.07 -16.05 21.55
C LYS A 197 6.90 -16.85 20.54
N GLY A 198 8.10 -17.24 20.96
CA GLY A 198 9.09 -17.92 20.13
C GLY A 198 9.96 -16.98 19.28
N GLY A 199 9.78 -15.65 19.43
CA GLY A 199 10.61 -14.63 18.79
C GLY A 199 10.25 -14.33 17.35
N MET A 200 11.03 -13.45 16.73
CA MET A 200 10.76 -12.92 15.39
C MET A 200 10.90 -13.93 14.25
N THR A 201 11.52 -15.07 14.47
CA THR A 201 11.52 -16.20 13.51
C THR A 201 10.11 -16.70 13.21
N ASN A 202 9.14 -16.43 14.11
CA ASN A 202 7.73 -16.78 13.97
C ASN A 202 6.89 -15.69 13.31
N CYS A 203 7.46 -14.56 12.87
CA CYS A 203 6.68 -13.42 12.36
C CYS A 203 5.75 -13.79 11.20
N GLN A 204 6.17 -14.68 10.28
CA GLN A 204 5.32 -15.15 9.18
C GLN A 204 4.13 -15.98 9.67
N ASN A 205 4.35 -16.86 10.67
CA ASN A 205 3.27 -17.59 11.31
C ASN A 205 2.34 -16.68 12.09
N GLU A 206 2.84 -15.62 12.69
CA GLU A 206 2.03 -14.65 13.41
C GLU A 206 1.11 -13.87 12.46
N MET A 207 1.62 -13.43 11.30
CA MET A 207 0.78 -12.86 10.23
C MET A 207 -0.34 -13.82 9.81
N LYS A 208 -0.02 -15.12 9.66
CA LYS A 208 -1.01 -16.15 9.33
C LYS A 208 -2.08 -16.29 10.41
N LYS A 209 -1.69 -16.39 11.68
CA LYS A 209 -2.61 -16.45 12.80
C LYS A 209 -3.51 -15.21 12.90
N ALA A 210 -2.95 -14.00 12.66
CA ALA A 210 -3.72 -12.75 12.66
C ALA A 210 -4.87 -12.80 11.63
N VAL A 211 -4.60 -13.33 10.44
CA VAL A 211 -5.64 -13.46 9.40
C VAL A 211 -6.61 -14.59 9.72
N GLU A 212 -6.13 -15.74 10.19
CA GLU A 212 -6.97 -16.89 10.56
C GLU A 212 -7.93 -16.57 11.71
N ALA A 213 -7.47 -15.78 12.69
CA ALA A 213 -8.30 -15.33 13.81
C ALA A 213 -9.25 -14.18 13.44
N GLY A 214 -9.11 -13.55 12.27
CA GLY A 214 -9.89 -12.38 11.88
C GLY A 214 -9.37 -11.04 12.45
N TYR A 215 -8.20 -11.05 13.08
CA TYR A 215 -7.55 -9.84 13.58
C TYR A 215 -7.11 -8.90 12.44
N TRP A 216 -6.65 -9.47 11.33
CA TRP A 216 -6.25 -8.75 10.13
C TRP A 216 -6.99 -9.28 8.90
N ASN A 217 -7.54 -8.37 8.08
CA ASN A 217 -8.29 -8.74 6.88
C ASN A 217 -7.49 -8.39 5.62
N LEU A 218 -7.58 -9.24 4.60
CA LEU A 218 -6.93 -9.05 3.31
C LEU A 218 -7.96 -8.60 2.28
N PHE A 219 -7.71 -7.47 1.62
CA PHE A 219 -8.58 -6.96 0.56
C PHE A 219 -7.82 -6.06 -0.41
N THR A 220 -8.42 -5.78 -1.55
CA THR A 220 -7.95 -4.78 -2.52
C THR A 220 -9.14 -3.93 -2.99
N PHE A 221 -8.86 -2.66 -3.24
CA PHE A 221 -9.76 -1.73 -3.91
C PHE A 221 -9.05 -1.16 -5.14
N ASN A 222 -9.51 -1.58 -6.33
CA ASN A 222 -8.95 -1.16 -7.61
C ASN A 222 -9.97 -0.33 -8.39
N PRO A 223 -9.90 1.01 -8.36
CA PRO A 223 -10.85 1.86 -9.06
C PRO A 223 -10.93 1.65 -10.57
N ALA A 224 -9.85 1.17 -11.21
CA ALA A 224 -9.82 0.91 -12.65
C ALA A 224 -10.81 -0.20 -13.08
N LEU A 225 -11.23 -1.06 -12.17
CA LEU A 225 -12.22 -2.09 -12.45
C LEU A 225 -13.62 -1.53 -12.71
N LYS A 226 -13.95 -0.34 -12.15
CA LYS A 226 -15.23 0.33 -12.40
C LYS A 226 -15.47 0.61 -13.89
N ALA A 227 -14.42 1.06 -14.59
CA ALA A 227 -14.50 1.31 -16.04
C ALA A 227 -14.74 0.02 -16.87
N GLN A 228 -14.51 -1.15 -16.27
CA GLN A 228 -14.75 -2.47 -16.86
C GLN A 228 -16.10 -3.08 -16.44
N GLY A 229 -16.92 -2.33 -15.69
CA GLY A 229 -18.17 -2.83 -15.10
C GLY A 229 -17.96 -3.92 -14.04
N LYS A 230 -16.78 -3.95 -13.41
CA LYS A 230 -16.43 -4.91 -12.36
C LYS A 230 -16.41 -4.25 -10.99
N ASN A 231 -16.68 -5.05 -9.95
CA ASN A 231 -16.57 -4.58 -8.59
C ASN A 231 -15.11 -4.17 -8.28
N PRO A 232 -14.86 -2.91 -7.86
CA PRO A 232 -13.52 -2.47 -7.49
C PRO A 232 -13.04 -3.05 -6.17
N PHE A 233 -13.94 -3.48 -5.28
CA PHE A 233 -13.59 -4.01 -3.96
C PHE A 233 -13.58 -5.54 -3.96
N THR A 234 -12.45 -6.13 -3.59
CA THR A 234 -12.27 -7.57 -3.46
C THR A 234 -11.84 -7.92 -2.05
N LEU A 235 -12.73 -8.54 -1.26
CA LEU A 235 -12.39 -9.12 0.04
C LEU A 235 -11.80 -10.51 -0.15
N THR A 236 -10.51 -10.65 0.14
CA THR A 236 -9.77 -11.93 -0.01
C THR A 236 -9.85 -12.80 1.23
N SER A 237 -9.91 -12.19 2.42
CA SER A 237 -10.09 -12.90 3.67
C SER A 237 -11.46 -13.57 3.74
N LYS A 238 -11.48 -14.77 4.31
CA LYS A 238 -12.70 -15.39 4.85
C LYS A 238 -12.99 -14.82 6.25
N ALA A 239 -14.17 -15.12 6.78
CA ALA A 239 -14.49 -14.87 8.19
C ALA A 239 -13.43 -15.54 9.08
N GLY A 240 -12.94 -14.80 10.06
CA GLY A 240 -11.95 -15.32 11.00
C GLY A 240 -12.57 -16.35 11.95
N ASP A 241 -11.75 -17.26 12.43
CA ASP A 241 -12.11 -18.19 13.49
C ASP A 241 -12.00 -17.47 14.86
N MET A 242 -13.10 -16.91 15.32
CA MET A 242 -13.14 -16.14 16.57
C MET A 242 -12.81 -16.97 17.81
N SER A 243 -12.86 -18.31 17.74
CA SER A 243 -12.42 -19.16 18.85
C SER A 243 -10.90 -19.07 19.09
N LYS A 244 -10.13 -18.66 18.06
CA LYS A 244 -8.68 -18.46 18.15
C LYS A 244 -8.27 -17.02 18.47
N TYR A 245 -9.21 -16.10 18.54
CA TYR A 245 -8.91 -14.67 18.64
C TYR A 245 -8.16 -14.32 19.93
N GLN A 246 -8.68 -14.81 21.07
CA GLN A 246 -8.07 -14.56 22.37
C GLN A 246 -6.68 -15.25 22.50
N ASP A 247 -6.50 -16.42 21.90
CA ASP A 247 -5.22 -17.09 21.85
C ASP A 247 -4.20 -16.32 21.02
N PHE A 248 -4.63 -15.73 19.89
CA PHE A 248 -3.80 -14.84 19.09
C PHE A 248 -3.34 -13.63 19.91
N LEU A 249 -4.25 -12.90 20.59
CA LEU A 249 -3.88 -11.77 21.44
C LEU A 249 -2.85 -12.19 22.51
N ASN A 250 -3.11 -13.31 23.19
CA ASN A 250 -2.23 -13.81 24.26
C ASN A 250 -0.90 -14.37 23.75
N ASN A 251 -0.72 -14.54 22.43
CA ASN A 251 0.55 -14.94 21.82
C ASN A 251 1.54 -13.77 21.74
N GLU A 252 1.09 -12.55 21.92
CA GLU A 252 1.91 -11.35 21.87
C GLU A 252 2.03 -10.68 23.25
N THR A 253 3.24 -10.31 23.65
CA THR A 253 3.48 -9.70 24.97
C THR A 253 2.76 -8.37 25.14
N ARG A 254 2.59 -7.62 24.05
CA ARG A 254 1.86 -6.32 24.07
C ARG A 254 0.41 -6.46 24.56
N TYR A 255 -0.21 -7.64 24.45
CA TYR A 255 -1.51 -7.97 25.03
C TYR A 255 -1.41 -8.75 26.32
N SER A 256 -0.59 -9.81 26.36
CA SER A 256 -0.49 -10.67 27.54
C SER A 256 0.06 -9.96 28.78
N ARG A 257 0.76 -8.83 28.62
CA ARG A 257 1.14 -7.95 29.75
C ARG A 257 -0.08 -7.34 30.44
N LEU A 258 -1.10 -6.93 29.68
CA LEU A 258 -2.34 -6.37 30.23
C LEU A 258 -3.05 -7.45 31.07
N ALA A 259 -3.18 -8.65 30.54
CA ALA A 259 -3.83 -9.77 31.25
C ALA A 259 -3.15 -10.10 32.57
N ARG A 260 -1.81 -9.94 32.65
CA ARG A 260 -1.06 -10.16 33.91
C ARG A 260 -1.18 -9.02 34.90
N ALA A 261 -1.17 -7.77 34.42
CA ALA A 261 -1.16 -6.59 35.28
C ALA A 261 -2.56 -6.16 35.72
N PHE A 262 -3.56 -6.31 34.83
CA PHE A 262 -4.93 -5.85 35.02
C PHE A 262 -5.93 -6.87 34.42
N PRO A 263 -6.16 -8.04 35.07
CA PRO A 263 -6.91 -9.16 34.48
C PRO A 263 -8.34 -8.79 34.06
N GLU A 264 -9.09 -8.14 34.92
CA GLU A 264 -10.49 -7.73 34.63
C GLU A 264 -10.57 -6.73 33.48
N ARG A 265 -9.67 -5.76 33.50
CA ARG A 265 -9.58 -4.76 32.41
C ARG A 265 -9.16 -5.40 31.09
N ALA A 266 -8.23 -6.35 31.12
CA ALA A 266 -7.81 -7.08 29.95
C ALA A 266 -8.98 -7.85 29.33
N GLN A 267 -9.78 -8.53 30.17
CA GLN A 267 -10.94 -9.27 29.67
C GLN A 267 -11.94 -8.35 28.98
N ASP A 268 -12.25 -7.19 29.56
CA ASP A 268 -13.14 -6.18 28.94
C ASP A 268 -12.58 -5.67 27.62
N LEU A 269 -11.32 -5.24 27.60
CA LEU A 269 -10.70 -4.68 26.39
C LEU A 269 -10.49 -5.73 25.28
N PHE A 270 -10.15 -6.97 25.62
CA PHE A 270 -9.99 -8.03 24.63
C PHE A 270 -11.34 -8.45 24.03
N ASN A 271 -12.40 -8.47 24.81
CA ASN A 271 -13.76 -8.69 24.31
C ASN A 271 -14.18 -7.55 23.36
N LYS A 272 -13.89 -6.29 23.71
CA LYS A 272 -14.13 -5.13 22.83
C LYS A 272 -13.31 -5.20 21.55
N ASN A 273 -12.04 -5.63 21.63
CA ASN A 273 -11.16 -5.81 20.46
C ASN A 273 -11.72 -6.89 19.51
N GLN A 274 -12.11 -8.04 20.06
CA GLN A 274 -12.71 -9.12 19.29
C GLN A 274 -14.02 -8.67 18.62
N LYS A 275 -14.89 -8.01 19.36
CA LYS A 275 -16.15 -7.47 18.81
C LYS A 275 -15.89 -6.45 17.69
N ALA A 276 -14.91 -5.56 17.86
CA ALA A 276 -14.51 -4.62 16.81
C ALA A 276 -13.97 -5.31 15.55
N ALA A 277 -13.30 -6.47 15.68
CA ALA A 277 -12.85 -7.27 14.55
C ALA A 277 -13.99 -7.95 13.81
N GLU A 278 -14.99 -8.49 14.53
CA GLU A 278 -16.22 -9.03 13.95
C GLU A 278 -16.99 -7.97 13.18
N ASP A 279 -17.22 -6.80 13.80
CA ASP A 279 -17.93 -5.67 13.17
C ASP A 279 -17.19 -5.16 11.93
N ARG A 280 -15.85 -5.11 11.96
CA ARG A 280 -15.03 -4.74 10.81
C ARG A 280 -15.18 -5.74 9.66
N TYR A 281 -15.15 -7.04 9.93
CA TYR A 281 -15.35 -8.05 8.88
C TYR A 281 -16.75 -7.96 8.26
N GLU A 282 -17.78 -7.78 9.07
CA GLU A 282 -19.15 -7.55 8.59
C GLU A 282 -19.23 -6.30 7.70
N HIS A 283 -18.62 -5.19 8.16
CA HIS A 283 -18.52 -3.97 7.36
C HIS A 283 -17.83 -4.18 6.02
N LEU A 284 -16.69 -4.86 5.99
CA LEU A 284 -15.98 -5.17 4.75
C LEU A 284 -16.82 -6.06 3.80
N THR A 285 -17.60 -6.98 4.35
CA THR A 285 -18.54 -7.79 3.57
C THR A 285 -19.62 -6.92 2.93
N ARG A 286 -20.18 -5.95 3.67
CA ARG A 286 -21.13 -4.98 3.13
C ARG A 286 -20.54 -4.09 2.04
N LEU A 287 -19.25 -3.74 2.12
CA LEU A 287 -18.57 -3.01 1.05
C LEU A 287 -18.50 -3.80 -0.26
N VAL A 288 -18.38 -5.14 -0.21
CA VAL A 288 -18.47 -5.97 -1.41
C VAL A 288 -19.82 -5.77 -2.11
N ASP A 289 -20.90 -5.69 -1.34
CA ASP A 289 -22.24 -5.49 -1.90
C ASP A 289 -22.48 -4.05 -2.36
N LEU A 290 -21.96 -3.06 -1.62
CA LEU A 290 -22.07 -1.64 -1.94
C LEU A 290 -21.45 -1.29 -3.29
N TYR A 291 -20.38 -1.98 -3.67
CA TYR A 291 -19.63 -1.70 -4.90
C TYR A 291 -20.06 -2.60 -6.08
N LYS A 292 -21.05 -3.49 -5.91
CA LYS A 292 -21.65 -4.26 -7.03
C LYS A 292 -22.46 -3.32 -7.90
#